data_ce5aadeaec57ce2312f14a70e5897287
#
_entry.id   ce5aadeaec57ce2312f14a70e5897287
#
_cell.length_a   1.000
_cell.length_b   1.000
_cell.length_c   1.000
_cell.angle_alpha   90.00
_cell.angle_beta   90.00
_cell.angle_gamma   90.00
#
_symmetry.space_group_name_H-M   'P 1'
#
loop_
_entity.id
_entity.type
_entity.pdbx_description
1 polymer ?
#
loop_
_entity_poly.entity_id
_entity_poly.type
_entity_poly.pdbx_seq_one_letter_code
_entity_poly.pdbx_strand_id
1 'polypeptide(L)'
;MRATGRTVILSTGMSTPRQIRHAVEVLGSDNIVLCHATSTYPAKAEELNLRMIHTLQAEYPNVPIGYSGHETGLQTTLAAVALGAAFVERHITLDRAMWGSDQALRGTAGPDPPRPRHPHHRGVPRRRRQE
;
A
#
# COMPACT_ATOMS: atom_id res chain seq x y z
N MET A 1 -2.90 22.60 -3.63
CA MET A 1 -3.50 21.78 -2.54
C MET A 1 -3.77 22.60 -1.29
N ARG A 2 -2.78 23.20 -0.63
CA ARG A 2 -3.00 23.99 0.60
C ARG A 2 -4.13 25.03 0.50
N ALA A 3 -4.21 25.76 -0.61
CA ALA A 3 -5.24 26.79 -0.83
C ALA A 3 -6.69 26.27 -0.88
N THR A 4 -6.91 24.94 -0.96
CA THR A 4 -8.26 24.36 -0.96
C THR A 4 -8.86 24.24 0.43
N GLY A 5 -8.07 24.35 1.50
CA GLY A 5 -8.47 24.13 2.88
C GLY A 5 -8.85 22.68 3.22
N ARG A 6 -8.64 21.73 2.32
CA ARG A 6 -8.94 20.31 2.52
C ARG A 6 -7.76 19.59 3.14
N THR A 7 -8.02 18.57 3.94
CA THR A 7 -6.98 17.66 4.45
C THR A 7 -6.26 16.98 3.30
N VAL A 8 -4.92 16.99 3.34
CA VAL A 8 -4.05 16.34 2.37
C VAL A 8 -3.50 15.06 2.98
N ILE A 9 -3.71 13.94 2.32
CA ILE A 9 -3.07 12.67 2.66
C ILE A 9 -1.80 12.56 1.81
N LEU A 10 -0.64 12.53 2.45
CA LEU A 10 0.68 12.51 1.81
C LEU A 10 1.36 11.17 2.06
N SER A 11 1.50 10.35 1.03
CA SER A 11 2.23 9.08 1.11
C SER A 11 3.73 9.27 0.88
N THR A 12 4.54 8.59 1.69
CA THR A 12 6.00 8.75 1.74
C THR A 12 6.76 7.81 0.80
N GLY A 13 6.06 6.96 0.06
CA GLY A 13 6.68 5.97 -0.82
C GLY A 13 7.71 6.56 -1.78
N MET A 14 8.86 5.89 -1.94
CA MET A 14 9.98 6.29 -2.80
C MET A 14 10.57 7.68 -2.48
N SER A 15 10.29 8.25 -1.32
CA SER A 15 10.77 9.57 -0.93
C SER A 15 11.88 9.50 0.10
N THR A 16 12.86 10.38 -0.03
CA THR A 16 13.90 10.58 0.98
C THR A 16 13.36 11.41 2.16
N PRO A 17 13.94 11.32 3.36
CA PRO A 17 13.55 12.17 4.50
C PRO A 17 13.57 13.67 4.16
N ARG A 18 14.53 14.12 3.36
CA ARG A 18 14.62 15.52 2.90
C ARG A 18 13.43 15.93 2.04
N GLN A 19 12.97 15.07 1.16
CA GLN A 19 11.80 15.32 0.30
C GLN A 19 10.51 15.35 1.12
N ILE A 20 10.37 14.44 2.09
CA ILE A 20 9.22 14.41 3.00
C ILE A 20 9.17 15.71 3.81
N ARG A 21 10.29 16.13 4.41
CA ARG A 21 10.38 17.38 5.18
C ARG A 21 10.00 18.57 4.32
N HIS A 22 10.55 18.70 3.13
CA HIS A 22 10.20 19.79 2.22
C HIS A 22 8.70 19.80 1.87
N ALA A 23 8.10 18.65 1.62
CA ALA A 23 6.67 18.55 1.33
C ALA A 23 5.82 19.00 2.54
N VAL A 24 6.19 18.60 3.77
CA VAL A 24 5.51 19.01 4.99
C VAL A 24 5.66 20.52 5.21
N GLU A 25 6.85 21.10 4.99
CA GLU A 25 7.09 22.54 5.08
C GLU A 25 6.19 23.33 4.11
N VAL A 26 6.08 22.88 2.87
CA VAL A 26 5.25 23.54 1.84
C VAL A 26 3.76 23.41 2.12
N LEU A 27 3.30 22.23 2.57
CA LEU A 27 1.89 21.97 2.85
C LEU A 27 1.44 22.56 4.18
N GLY A 28 2.34 22.67 5.15
CA GLY A 28 2.03 22.98 6.55
C GLY A 28 1.54 21.73 7.29
N SER A 29 1.60 21.76 8.62
CA SER A 29 1.26 20.62 9.48
C SER A 29 -0.22 20.52 9.85
N ASP A 30 -1.01 21.59 9.63
CA ASP A 30 -2.34 21.70 10.23
C ASP A 30 -3.41 20.85 9.58
N ASN A 31 -3.29 20.55 8.29
CA ASN A 31 -4.30 19.81 7.51
C ASN A 31 -3.68 18.70 6.67
N ILE A 32 -2.73 17.97 7.25
CA ILE A 32 -2.08 16.86 6.57
C ILE A 32 -2.13 15.58 7.41
N VAL A 33 -2.20 14.45 6.74
CA VAL A 33 -1.92 13.12 7.28
C VAL A 33 -0.73 12.58 6.51
N LEU A 34 0.30 12.15 7.21
CA LEU A 34 1.52 11.60 6.59
C LEU A 34 1.46 10.07 6.67
N CYS A 35 1.37 9.39 5.53
CA CYS A 35 1.27 7.93 5.47
C CYS A 35 2.62 7.29 5.13
N HIS A 36 3.11 6.43 6.02
CA HIS A 36 4.18 5.50 5.66
C HIS A 36 3.68 4.56 4.56
N ALA A 37 4.42 4.45 3.48
CA ALA A 37 4.10 3.60 2.32
C ALA A 37 5.36 2.99 1.73
N THR A 38 5.24 1.76 1.21
CA THR A 38 6.25 1.10 0.39
C THR A 38 5.69 0.94 -1.01
N SER A 39 6.38 1.50 -2.02
CA SER A 39 5.84 1.61 -3.39
C SER A 39 6.22 0.43 -4.29
N THR A 40 6.31 -0.78 -3.73
CA THR A 40 6.40 -2.05 -4.46
C THR A 40 5.03 -2.75 -4.46
N TYR A 41 4.66 -3.41 -5.54
CA TYR A 41 3.35 -4.05 -5.73
C TYR A 41 3.52 -5.49 -6.26
N PRO A 42 3.34 -6.53 -5.41
CA PRO A 42 3.13 -6.50 -3.95
C PRO A 42 4.39 -6.11 -3.18
N ALA A 43 4.20 -5.40 -2.07
CA ALA A 43 5.29 -5.16 -1.13
C ALA A 43 5.58 -6.45 -0.33
N LYS A 44 6.86 -6.81 -0.22
CA LYS A 44 7.29 -7.95 0.59
C LYS A 44 7.43 -7.54 2.05
N ALA A 45 7.24 -8.49 2.97
CA ALA A 45 7.27 -8.20 4.41
C ALA A 45 8.59 -7.55 4.87
N GLU A 46 9.71 -7.98 4.32
CA GLU A 46 11.05 -7.44 4.62
C GLU A 46 11.27 -6.00 4.11
N GLU A 47 10.47 -5.54 3.16
CA GLU A 47 10.55 -4.19 2.57
C GLU A 47 9.70 -3.17 3.32
N LEU A 48 8.75 -3.60 4.13
CA LEU A 48 7.70 -2.74 4.71
C LEU A 48 8.20 -1.76 5.75
N ASN A 49 9.27 -2.10 6.48
CA ASN A 49 9.89 -1.24 7.49
C ASN A 49 8.88 -0.47 8.38
N LEU A 50 7.94 -1.18 9.00
CA LEU A 50 6.85 -0.57 9.80
C LEU A 50 7.34 0.33 10.95
N ARG A 51 8.59 0.16 11.40
CA ARG A 51 9.20 1.05 12.40
C ARG A 51 9.29 2.50 11.95
N MET A 52 9.21 2.77 10.64
CA MET A 52 9.12 4.13 10.11
C MET A 52 7.91 4.90 10.65
N ILE A 53 6.84 4.23 11.07
CA ILE A 53 5.69 4.87 11.72
C ILE A 53 6.17 5.61 12.98
N HIS A 54 6.95 4.96 13.85
CA HIS A 54 7.51 5.61 15.05
C HIS A 54 8.49 6.72 14.70
N THR A 55 9.33 6.53 13.67
CA THR A 55 10.27 7.56 13.22
C THR A 55 9.53 8.83 12.77
N LEU A 56 8.47 8.65 11.98
CA LEU A 56 7.64 9.76 11.50
C LEU A 56 6.87 10.43 12.65
N GLN A 57 6.35 9.65 13.61
CA GLN A 57 5.69 10.20 14.81
C GLN A 57 6.65 11.05 15.64
N ALA A 58 7.89 10.63 15.78
CA ALA A 58 8.91 11.39 16.52
C ALA A 58 9.34 12.68 15.78
N GLU A 59 9.45 12.61 14.44
CA GLU A 59 9.85 13.76 13.63
C GLU A 59 8.71 14.79 13.44
N TYR A 60 7.46 14.30 13.40
CA TYR A 60 6.26 15.12 13.16
C TYR A 60 5.21 14.93 14.26
N PRO A 61 5.46 15.34 15.51
CA PRO A 61 4.60 15.02 16.67
C PRO A 61 3.18 15.60 16.58
N ASN A 62 2.98 16.63 15.78
CA ASN A 62 1.68 17.28 15.58
C ASN A 62 0.96 16.84 14.30
N VAL A 63 1.53 15.90 13.56
CA VAL A 63 0.94 15.38 12.31
C VAL A 63 0.46 13.95 12.53
N PRO A 64 -0.81 13.64 12.24
CA PRO A 64 -1.28 12.25 12.27
C PRO A 64 -0.47 11.38 11.30
N ILE A 65 0.10 10.29 11.81
CA ILE A 65 0.85 9.33 11.00
C ILE A 65 -0.05 8.16 10.64
N GLY A 66 -0.16 7.85 9.37
CA GLY A 66 -0.92 6.74 8.81
C GLY A 66 -0.05 5.67 8.18
N TYR A 67 -0.70 4.65 7.67
CA TYR A 67 -0.12 3.56 6.90
C TYR A 67 -0.89 3.34 5.60
N SER A 68 -0.20 3.35 4.48
CA SER A 68 -0.73 3.02 3.15
C SER A 68 -0.10 1.70 2.69
N GLY A 69 -0.88 0.62 2.77
CA GLY A 69 -0.39 -0.75 2.63
C GLY A 69 -0.56 -1.32 1.23
N HIS A 70 0.53 -1.88 0.67
CA HIS A 70 0.57 -2.53 -0.64
C HIS A 70 0.95 -4.02 -0.56
N GLU A 71 0.97 -4.57 0.63
CA GLU A 71 1.19 -6.00 0.88
C GLU A 71 -0.09 -6.81 0.72
N THR A 72 0.07 -8.12 0.54
CA THR A 72 -1.05 -9.06 0.51
C THR A 72 -1.53 -9.38 1.94
N GLY A 73 -2.84 -9.39 2.16
CA GLY A 73 -3.44 -9.68 3.46
C GLY A 73 -3.56 -8.47 4.38
N LEU A 74 -3.98 -8.68 5.62
CA LEU A 74 -4.28 -7.63 6.58
C LEU A 74 -3.36 -7.63 7.81
N GLN A 75 -2.52 -8.63 7.98
CA GLN A 75 -1.69 -8.82 9.17
C GLN A 75 -0.77 -7.61 9.41
N THR A 76 -0.14 -7.13 8.35
CA THR A 76 0.74 -5.96 8.41
C THR A 76 -0.03 -4.67 8.71
N THR A 77 -1.22 -4.53 8.15
CA THR A 77 -2.11 -3.41 8.46
C THR A 77 -2.48 -3.39 9.95
N LEU A 78 -2.83 -4.54 10.52
CA LEU A 78 -3.10 -4.67 11.95
C LEU A 78 -1.86 -4.33 12.80
N ALA A 79 -0.68 -4.78 12.36
CA ALA A 79 0.57 -4.42 13.02
C ALA A 79 0.85 -2.91 12.94
N ALA A 80 0.60 -2.25 11.81
CA ALA A 80 0.74 -0.81 11.68
C ALA A 80 -0.19 -0.03 12.64
N VAL A 81 -1.43 -0.48 12.81
CA VAL A 81 -2.36 0.08 13.80
C VAL A 81 -1.84 -0.13 15.22
N ALA A 82 -1.33 -1.31 15.55
CA ALA A 82 -0.73 -1.60 16.86
C ALA A 82 0.51 -0.74 17.14
N LEU A 83 1.24 -0.31 16.10
CA LEU A 83 2.35 0.65 16.18
C LEU A 83 1.88 2.12 16.23
N GLY A 84 0.58 2.37 16.30
CA GLY A 84 0.01 3.70 16.48
C GLY A 84 -0.30 4.45 15.17
N ALA A 85 -0.46 3.75 14.05
CA ALA A 85 -0.99 4.39 12.84
C ALA A 85 -2.42 4.91 13.10
N ALA A 86 -2.61 6.22 12.97
CA ALA A 86 -3.89 6.91 13.18
C ALA A 86 -4.82 6.86 11.96
N PHE A 87 -4.29 6.49 10.80
CA PHE A 87 -4.99 6.40 9.53
C PHE A 87 -4.49 5.19 8.75
N VAL A 88 -5.39 4.51 8.06
CA VAL A 88 -5.05 3.37 7.19
C VAL A 88 -5.70 3.57 5.82
N GLU A 89 -4.91 3.40 4.79
CA GLU A 89 -5.36 3.37 3.41
C GLU A 89 -5.03 2.00 2.80
N ARG A 90 -6.01 1.42 2.11
CA ARG A 90 -5.89 0.15 1.39
C ARG A 90 -6.63 0.22 0.07
N HIS A 91 -6.10 -0.44 -0.93
CA HIS A 91 -6.81 -0.64 -2.19
C HIS A 91 -7.98 -1.59 -2.00
N ILE A 92 -9.09 -1.32 -2.67
CA ILE A 92 -10.25 -2.21 -2.73
C ILE A 92 -10.51 -2.62 -4.17
N THR A 93 -11.11 -3.78 -4.36
CA THR A 93 -11.56 -4.28 -5.67
C THR A 93 -12.91 -4.96 -5.53
N LEU A 94 -13.66 -5.00 -6.61
CA LEU A 94 -14.91 -5.78 -6.68
C LEU A 94 -14.61 -7.26 -6.87
N ASP A 95 -13.52 -7.60 -7.53
CA ASP A 95 -13.09 -8.99 -7.75
C ASP A 95 -11.55 -9.02 -7.87
N ARG A 96 -10.91 -9.87 -7.06
CA ARG A 96 -9.46 -10.08 -7.09
C ARG A 96 -8.97 -10.78 -8.34
N ALA A 97 -9.85 -11.44 -9.08
CA ALA A 97 -9.54 -12.11 -10.34
C ALA A 97 -9.57 -11.17 -11.54
N MET A 98 -9.99 -9.91 -11.36
CA MET A 98 -9.98 -8.91 -12.43
C MET A 98 -8.55 -8.62 -12.90
N TRP A 99 -8.44 -8.22 -14.16
CA TRP A 99 -7.16 -7.83 -14.74
C TRP A 99 -6.65 -6.53 -14.10
N GLY A 100 -5.38 -6.52 -13.70
CA GLY A 100 -4.73 -5.37 -13.06
C GLY A 100 -3.55 -5.79 -12.19
N SER A 101 -2.52 -4.94 -12.11
CA SER A 101 -1.24 -5.26 -11.44
C SER A 101 -1.37 -5.50 -9.93
N ASP A 102 -2.36 -4.91 -9.29
CA ASP A 102 -2.53 -4.92 -7.84
C ASP A 102 -3.86 -5.52 -7.37
N GLN A 103 -4.66 -6.11 -8.27
CA GLN A 103 -5.96 -6.68 -7.93
C GLN A 103 -5.88 -7.77 -6.85
N ALA A 104 -4.85 -8.62 -6.91
CA ALA A 104 -4.64 -9.69 -5.93
C ALA A 104 -4.34 -9.17 -4.50
N LEU A 105 -3.93 -7.90 -4.36
CA LEU A 105 -3.56 -7.27 -3.09
C LEU A 105 -4.73 -6.56 -2.42
N ARG A 106 -5.77 -6.25 -3.19
CA ARG A 106 -6.91 -5.44 -2.75
C ARG A 106 -7.82 -6.24 -1.84
N GLY A 107 -8.40 -5.57 -0.84
CA GLY A 107 -9.54 -6.09 -0.12
C GLY A 107 -10.76 -6.19 -1.04
N THR A 108 -11.58 -7.22 -0.90
CA THR A 108 -12.89 -7.30 -1.58
C THR A 108 -13.94 -6.59 -0.75
N ALA A 109 -14.93 -6.00 -1.40
CA ALA A 109 -16.09 -5.37 -0.73
C ALA A 109 -17.04 -6.40 -0.09
N GLY A 110 -16.75 -7.70 -0.18
CA GLY A 110 -17.51 -8.82 0.34
C GLY A 110 -16.64 -10.07 0.52
N PRO A 111 -17.22 -11.22 0.86
CA PRO A 111 -16.46 -12.48 0.90
C PRO A 111 -15.84 -12.75 -0.47
N ASP A 112 -14.57 -13.17 -0.47
CA ASP A 112 -13.87 -13.51 -1.71
C ASP A 112 -14.68 -14.55 -2.51
N PRO A 113 -14.98 -14.29 -3.79
CA PRO A 113 -15.61 -15.30 -4.63
C PRO A 113 -14.69 -16.53 -4.72
N PRO A 114 -15.25 -17.74 -4.87
CA PRO A 114 -14.45 -18.94 -5.05
C PRO A 114 -13.53 -18.75 -6.26
N ARG A 115 -12.22 -18.95 -6.07
CA ARG A 115 -11.23 -18.79 -7.14
C ARG A 115 -11.63 -19.68 -8.32
N PRO A 116 -11.80 -19.16 -9.54
CA PRO A 116 -12.01 -20.00 -10.70
C PRO A 116 -10.83 -20.95 -10.81
N ARG A 117 -11.12 -22.26 -10.90
CA ARG A 117 -10.09 -23.25 -11.19
C ARG A 117 -9.56 -22.93 -12.58
N HIS A 118 -8.36 -22.39 -12.68
CA HIS A 118 -7.70 -22.25 -13.97
C HIS A 118 -7.66 -23.64 -14.63
N PRO A 119 -8.20 -23.81 -15.83
CA PRO A 119 -8.00 -25.04 -16.58
C PRO A 119 -6.48 -25.18 -16.75
N HIS A 120 -5.92 -26.24 -16.21
CA HIS A 120 -4.51 -26.57 -16.42
C HIS A 120 -4.25 -26.47 -17.92
N HIS A 121 -3.31 -25.62 -18.33
CA HIS A 121 -2.78 -25.63 -19.68
C HIS A 121 -2.28 -27.04 -19.94
N ARG A 122 -3.10 -27.86 -20.60
CA ARG A 122 -2.65 -29.13 -21.16
C ARG A 122 -1.48 -28.78 -22.07
N GLY A 123 -0.31 -29.31 -21.73
CA GLY A 123 0.90 -29.08 -22.46
C GLY A 123 0.68 -29.27 -23.96
N VAL A 124 1.08 -28.29 -24.72
CA VAL A 124 1.11 -28.42 -26.20
C VAL A 124 2.03 -29.57 -26.54
N PRO A 125 1.56 -30.61 -27.27
CA PRO A 125 2.41 -31.75 -27.62
C PRO A 125 3.57 -31.24 -28.47
N ARG A 126 4.81 -31.51 -28.04
CA ARG A 126 6.01 -31.22 -28.81
C ARG A 126 5.95 -32.02 -30.11
N ARG A 127 5.83 -31.34 -31.23
CA ARG A 127 6.01 -31.95 -32.54
C ARG A 127 7.40 -32.55 -32.62
N ARG A 128 7.47 -33.89 -32.76
CA ARG A 128 8.71 -34.59 -33.12
C ARG A 128 9.16 -34.05 -34.48
N ARG A 129 10.40 -33.59 -34.57
CA ARG A 129 11.06 -33.36 -35.86
C ARG A 129 11.32 -34.77 -36.41
N GLN A 130 10.80 -35.01 -37.60
CA GLN A 130 11.22 -36.16 -38.42
C GLN A 130 12.54 -35.77 -39.08
N GLU A 131 13.53 -36.61 -38.91
CA GLU A 131 14.77 -36.61 -39.66
C GLU A 131 14.50 -37.16 -41.07
#